data_6e51babbfc51ace912e4cdb6b1974e6a
#
_entry.id   6e51babbfc51ace912e4cdb6b1974e6a
#
_cell.length_a   1.000
_cell.length_b   1.000
_cell.length_c   1.000
_cell.angle_alpha   90.00
_cell.angle_beta   90.00
_cell.angle_gamma   90.00
#
_symmetry.space_group_name_H-M   'P 1'
#
loop_
_entity.id
_entity.type
_entity.pdbx_description
1 polymer ?
#
loop_
_entity_poly.entity_id
_entity_poly.type
_entity_poly.pdbx_seq_one_letter_code
_entity_poly.pdbx_strand_id
1 'polypeptide(L)'
;DIVASLAAHGFTDIVLIGDSGGNTRGMQNVADRLNTEWADRDARVHHIGAYYTEDIYSCDFLKEELGIFQQPDECVATRNEYHDDYHYSSIIATTDPERIRARQRMEAGLCSINGVSLEPLERTVENGRRLVEYRAEITARAIRAAIAGRRGAELPPEADSRGGPGR
;
A
#
# COMPACT_ATOMS: atom_id res chain seq x y z
N ASP A 1 -20.65 -12.81 -3.95
CA ASP A 1 -21.68 -12.15 -4.79
C ASP A 1 -21.10 -11.06 -5.68
N ILE A 2 -20.33 -10.06 -5.17
CA ILE A 2 -19.78 -8.95 -5.97
C ILE A 2 -18.89 -9.46 -7.11
N VAL A 3 -17.93 -10.33 -6.80
CA VAL A 3 -17.00 -10.91 -7.79
C VAL A 3 -17.76 -11.67 -8.88
N ALA A 4 -18.76 -12.49 -8.50
CA ALA A 4 -19.57 -13.23 -9.46
C ALA A 4 -20.41 -12.30 -10.36
N SER A 5 -20.90 -11.19 -9.80
CA SER A 5 -21.61 -10.17 -10.55
C SER A 5 -20.69 -9.50 -11.59
N LEU A 6 -19.47 -9.14 -11.21
CA LEU A 6 -18.50 -8.57 -12.14
C LEU A 6 -18.16 -9.53 -13.29
N ALA A 7 -17.94 -10.81 -12.97
CA ALA A 7 -17.69 -11.83 -14.00
C ALA A 7 -18.89 -11.99 -14.96
N ALA A 8 -20.13 -11.96 -14.44
CA ALA A 8 -21.35 -12.02 -15.25
C ALA A 8 -21.51 -10.81 -16.19
N HIS A 9 -20.91 -9.68 -15.84
CA HIS A 9 -20.86 -8.46 -16.67
C HIS A 9 -19.65 -8.41 -17.60
N GLY A 10 -18.88 -9.50 -17.72
CA GLY A 10 -17.82 -9.62 -18.72
C GLY A 10 -16.44 -9.16 -18.25
N PHE A 11 -16.24 -8.88 -16.95
CA PHE A 11 -14.90 -8.62 -16.42
C PHE A 11 -14.11 -9.94 -16.37
N THR A 12 -12.94 -9.96 -17.01
CA THR A 12 -12.09 -11.14 -17.12
C THR A 12 -10.98 -11.19 -16.06
N ASP A 13 -10.53 -10.04 -15.58
CA ASP A 13 -9.57 -9.93 -14.50
C ASP A 13 -10.18 -9.11 -13.36
N ILE A 14 -10.44 -9.74 -12.21
CA ILE A 14 -11.10 -9.14 -11.06
C ILE A 14 -10.11 -9.12 -9.91
N VAL A 15 -9.77 -7.92 -9.46
CA VAL A 15 -8.76 -7.69 -8.42
C VAL A 15 -9.42 -7.46 -7.06
N LEU A 16 -8.93 -8.17 -6.04
CA LEU A 16 -9.28 -7.97 -4.65
C LEU A 16 -8.11 -7.33 -3.91
N ILE A 17 -8.36 -6.15 -3.34
CA ILE A 17 -7.40 -5.40 -2.50
C ILE A 17 -8.11 -5.03 -1.21
N GLY A 18 -7.41 -5.09 -0.09
CA GLY A 18 -7.95 -4.71 1.21
C GLY A 18 -6.89 -4.12 2.12
N ASP A 19 -7.26 -3.09 2.86
CA ASP A 19 -6.39 -2.37 3.79
C ASP A 19 -6.63 -2.81 5.25
N SER A 20 -6.90 -4.10 5.45
CA SER A 20 -7.05 -4.70 6.78
C SER A 20 -6.57 -6.14 6.77
N GLY A 21 -5.66 -6.47 7.69
CA GLY A 21 -5.13 -7.82 7.86
C GLY A 21 -6.21 -8.88 8.07
N GLY A 22 -7.30 -8.53 8.74
CA GLY A 22 -8.44 -9.42 8.95
C GLY A 22 -9.13 -9.86 7.66
N ASN A 23 -9.05 -9.08 6.60
CA ASN A 23 -9.67 -9.38 5.31
C ASN A 23 -8.79 -10.23 4.38
N THR A 24 -7.47 -10.23 4.59
CA THR A 24 -6.49 -10.85 3.69
C THR A 24 -6.81 -12.32 3.42
N ARG A 25 -6.99 -13.13 4.49
CA ARG A 25 -7.32 -14.55 4.36
C ARG A 25 -8.67 -14.78 3.66
N GLY A 26 -9.65 -13.93 3.94
CA GLY A 26 -10.98 -14.03 3.33
C GLY A 26 -10.92 -13.77 1.82
N MET A 27 -10.20 -12.73 1.39
CA MET A 27 -10.02 -12.40 -0.02
C MET A 27 -9.24 -13.49 -0.77
N GLN A 28 -8.16 -14.03 -0.16
CA GLN A 28 -7.41 -15.14 -0.75
C GLN A 28 -8.30 -16.36 -0.94
N ASN A 29 -9.06 -16.78 0.10
CA ASN A 29 -9.96 -17.92 0.01
C ASN A 29 -11.04 -17.74 -1.08
N VAL A 30 -11.55 -16.51 -1.26
CA VAL A 30 -12.51 -16.21 -2.34
C VAL A 30 -11.84 -16.36 -3.71
N ALA A 31 -10.63 -15.83 -3.88
CA ALA A 31 -9.89 -15.95 -5.14
C ALA A 31 -9.62 -17.41 -5.48
N ASP A 32 -9.09 -18.19 -4.55
CA ASP A 32 -8.75 -19.60 -4.76
C ASP A 32 -9.99 -20.43 -5.12
N ARG A 33 -11.07 -20.28 -4.36
CA ARG A 33 -12.33 -21.00 -4.59
C ARG A 33 -12.93 -20.66 -5.95
N LEU A 34 -13.06 -19.37 -6.27
CA LEU A 34 -13.66 -18.96 -7.52
C LEU A 34 -12.81 -19.33 -8.73
N ASN A 35 -11.49 -19.24 -8.63
CA ASN A 35 -10.60 -19.68 -9.71
C ASN A 35 -10.67 -21.19 -9.95
N THR A 36 -10.92 -21.99 -8.90
CA THR A 36 -11.17 -23.44 -9.03
C THR A 36 -12.53 -23.70 -9.66
N GLU A 37 -13.59 -23.05 -9.19
CA GLU A 37 -14.97 -23.19 -9.73
C GLU A 37 -15.05 -22.71 -11.20
N TRP A 38 -14.24 -21.76 -11.59
CA TRP A 38 -14.21 -21.12 -12.91
C TRP A 38 -13.04 -21.58 -13.79
N ALA A 39 -12.51 -22.77 -13.56
CA ALA A 39 -11.35 -23.27 -14.32
C ALA A 39 -11.55 -23.15 -15.85
N ASP A 40 -12.76 -23.43 -16.32
CA ASP A 40 -13.15 -23.39 -17.74
C ASP A 40 -13.68 -22.03 -18.22
N ARG A 41 -13.71 -21.02 -17.34
CA ARG A 41 -14.16 -19.66 -17.70
C ARG A 41 -12.96 -18.77 -18.03
N ASP A 42 -13.22 -17.70 -18.76
CA ASP A 42 -12.19 -16.68 -19.02
C ASP A 42 -12.02 -15.67 -17.84
N ALA A 43 -12.88 -15.68 -16.84
CA ALA A 43 -12.74 -14.83 -15.66
C ALA A 43 -11.76 -15.40 -14.62
N ARG A 44 -10.93 -14.54 -14.05
CA ARG A 44 -10.01 -14.87 -12.95
C ARG A 44 -10.07 -13.81 -11.86
N VAL A 45 -9.84 -14.25 -10.63
CA VAL A 45 -9.82 -13.41 -9.44
C VAL A 45 -8.40 -13.37 -8.90
N HIS A 46 -7.90 -12.17 -8.69
CA HIS A 46 -6.55 -11.91 -8.21
C HIS A 46 -6.61 -11.24 -6.84
N HIS A 47 -6.19 -11.91 -5.78
CA HIS A 47 -5.95 -11.25 -4.50
C HIS A 47 -4.54 -10.66 -4.50
N ILE A 48 -4.45 -9.35 -4.33
CA ILE A 48 -3.17 -8.62 -4.31
C ILE A 48 -2.76 -8.39 -2.86
N GLY A 49 -2.18 -9.44 -2.27
CA GLY A 49 -1.70 -9.41 -0.88
C GLY A 49 -0.55 -8.41 -0.67
N ALA A 50 0.26 -8.15 -1.69
CA ALA A 50 1.36 -7.19 -1.66
C ALA A 50 0.93 -5.80 -1.19
N TYR A 51 -0.28 -5.36 -1.53
CA TYR A 51 -0.81 -4.07 -1.06
C TYR A 51 -0.78 -3.93 0.47
N TYR A 52 -1.05 -5.01 1.19
CA TYR A 52 -1.10 -5.00 2.66
C TYR A 52 0.20 -5.48 3.31
N THR A 53 0.83 -6.53 2.75
CA THR A 53 1.99 -7.17 3.39
C THR A 53 3.28 -6.38 3.23
N GLU A 54 3.30 -5.36 2.37
CA GLU A 54 4.50 -4.56 2.08
C GLU A 54 4.63 -3.31 2.97
N ASP A 55 3.99 -3.28 4.14
CA ASP A 55 4.23 -2.24 5.14
C ASP A 55 5.70 -2.23 5.61
N ILE A 56 6.37 -3.38 5.61
CA ILE A 56 7.81 -3.48 5.87
C ILE A 56 8.60 -2.67 4.84
N TYR A 57 8.24 -2.77 3.57
CA TYR A 57 8.88 -1.99 2.50
C TYR A 57 8.62 -0.49 2.63
N SER A 58 7.49 -0.10 3.19
CA SER A 58 7.23 1.31 3.50
C SER A 58 8.19 1.83 4.58
N CYS A 59 8.56 1.03 5.57
CA CYS A 59 9.59 1.36 6.55
C CYS A 59 10.97 1.48 5.92
N ASP A 60 11.34 0.56 5.04
CA ASP A 60 12.60 0.63 4.31
C ASP A 60 12.64 1.87 3.41
N PHE A 61 11.55 2.15 2.70
CA PHE A 61 11.42 3.37 1.89
C PHE A 61 11.56 4.65 2.73
N LEU A 62 10.88 4.72 3.89
CA LEU A 62 11.03 5.85 4.81
C LEU A 62 12.47 6.05 5.24
N LYS A 63 13.16 4.97 5.60
CA LYS A 63 14.53 5.01 6.07
C LYS A 63 15.51 5.36 4.95
N GLU A 64 15.44 4.64 3.83
CA GLU A 64 16.45 4.72 2.76
C GLU A 64 16.27 5.92 1.85
N GLU A 65 15.01 6.26 1.53
CA GLU A 65 14.68 7.31 0.60
C GLU A 65 14.33 8.65 1.27
N LEU A 66 13.80 8.62 2.49
CA LEU A 66 13.34 9.82 3.19
C LEU A 66 14.17 10.17 4.42
N GLY A 67 15.06 9.26 4.87
CA GLY A 67 15.85 9.45 6.08
C GLY A 67 15.00 9.49 7.36
N ILE A 68 13.84 8.84 7.35
CA ILE A 68 12.92 8.75 8.48
C ILE A 68 13.06 7.39 9.15
N PHE A 69 13.39 7.40 10.43
CA PHE A 69 13.61 6.19 11.22
C PHE A 69 12.46 5.99 12.19
N GLN A 70 11.59 5.04 11.89
CA GLN A 70 10.54 4.60 12.81
C GLN A 70 11.07 3.60 13.84
N GLN A 71 10.31 3.36 14.90
CA GLN A 71 10.69 2.35 15.89
C GLN A 71 10.60 0.95 15.26
N PRO A 72 11.46 -0.01 15.67
CA PRO A 72 11.47 -1.34 15.06
C PRO A 72 10.14 -2.09 15.13
N ASP A 73 9.34 -1.87 16.17
CA ASP A 73 8.03 -2.50 16.35
C ASP A 73 6.93 -1.89 15.46
N GLU A 74 7.12 -0.67 14.97
CA GLU A 74 6.25 -0.05 13.97
C GLU A 74 6.45 -0.63 12.57
N CYS A 75 7.55 -1.33 12.35
CA CYS A 75 7.98 -1.88 11.06
C CYS A 75 7.75 -3.40 10.94
N VAL A 76 6.92 -3.99 11.78
CA VAL A 76 6.65 -5.43 11.78
C VAL A 76 5.22 -5.70 11.33
N ALA A 77 5.07 -6.26 10.13
CA ALA A 77 3.76 -6.53 9.49
C ALA A 77 2.78 -7.37 10.34
N THR A 78 3.26 -8.15 11.30
CA THR A 78 2.44 -9.05 12.13
C THR A 78 2.02 -8.47 13.47
N ARG A 79 2.52 -7.29 13.83
CA ARG A 79 2.28 -6.65 15.13
C ARG A 79 1.81 -5.21 14.99
N ASN A 80 1.19 -4.86 13.88
CA ASN A 80 0.71 -3.50 13.70
C ASN A 80 -0.51 -3.23 14.61
N GLU A 81 -0.24 -3.16 15.90
CA GLU A 81 -1.17 -2.63 16.90
C GLU A 81 -1.16 -1.09 16.90
N TYR A 82 -0.18 -0.48 16.21
CA TYR A 82 -0.02 0.95 16.08
C TYR A 82 -0.62 1.43 14.76
N HIS A 83 -1.67 2.21 14.85
CA HIS A 83 -2.25 2.95 13.72
C HIS A 83 -1.97 4.46 13.84
N ASP A 84 -1.00 4.84 14.66
CA ASP A 84 -0.66 6.22 15.01
C ASP A 84 0.83 6.54 14.80
N ASP A 85 1.49 5.83 13.91
CA ASP A 85 2.87 6.06 13.54
C ASP A 85 3.06 7.23 12.54
N TYR A 86 4.32 7.56 12.24
CA TYR A 86 4.65 8.60 11.27
C TYR A 86 4.18 8.24 9.86
N HIS A 87 4.29 6.97 9.46
CA HIS A 87 3.89 6.48 8.15
C HIS A 87 2.41 6.81 7.86
N TYR A 88 1.50 6.32 8.69
CA TYR A 88 0.07 6.59 8.53
C TYR A 88 -0.27 8.08 8.70
N SER A 89 0.36 8.74 9.66
CA SER A 89 0.12 10.15 9.91
C SER A 89 0.53 11.04 8.73
N SER A 90 1.67 10.75 8.10
CA SER A 90 2.11 11.49 6.92
C SER A 90 1.16 11.29 5.72
N ILE A 91 0.68 10.08 5.49
CA ILE A 91 -0.32 9.77 4.45
C ILE A 91 -1.63 10.51 4.72
N ILE A 92 -2.16 10.46 5.95
CA ILE A 92 -3.40 11.16 6.32
C ILE A 92 -3.25 12.67 6.13
N ALA A 93 -2.09 13.22 6.48
CA ALA A 93 -1.82 14.65 6.33
C ALA A 93 -1.82 15.13 4.87
N THR A 94 -1.65 14.25 3.88
CA THR A 94 -1.75 14.62 2.46
C THR A 94 -3.13 15.11 2.06
N THR A 95 -4.16 14.62 2.72
CA THR A 95 -5.55 15.01 2.46
C THR A 95 -5.90 16.27 3.25
N ASP A 96 -5.58 16.28 4.54
CA ASP A 96 -5.82 17.39 5.43
C ASP A 96 -4.96 17.24 6.71
N PRO A 97 -3.99 18.13 6.95
CA PRO A 97 -3.16 18.08 8.15
C PRO A 97 -3.93 18.19 9.47
N GLU A 98 -5.09 18.79 9.47
CA GLU A 98 -5.92 18.89 10.69
C GLU A 98 -6.47 17.52 11.13
N ARG A 99 -6.49 16.51 10.25
CA ARG A 99 -6.87 15.14 10.61
C ARG A 99 -5.87 14.46 11.55
N ILE A 100 -4.60 14.87 11.50
CA ILE A 100 -3.58 14.49 12.49
C ILE A 100 -3.45 15.51 13.62
N ARG A 101 -4.38 16.47 13.72
CA ARG A 101 -4.39 17.57 14.70
C ARG A 101 -3.10 18.40 14.66
N ALA A 102 -2.55 18.64 13.47
CA ALA A 102 -1.23 19.26 13.30
C ALA A 102 -1.11 20.57 14.07
N ARG A 103 -2.07 21.50 13.93
CA ARG A 103 -2.07 22.77 14.63
C ARG A 103 -2.12 22.61 16.16
N GLN A 104 -3.03 21.76 16.66
CA GLN A 104 -3.15 21.51 18.11
C GLN A 104 -1.87 20.88 18.68
N ARG A 105 -1.23 19.97 17.94
CA ARG A 105 0.07 19.38 18.32
C ARG A 105 1.16 20.45 18.39
N MET A 106 1.25 21.32 17.38
CA MET A 106 2.22 22.42 17.37
C MET A 106 2.01 23.39 18.54
N GLU A 107 0.78 23.83 18.79
CA GLU A 107 0.44 24.69 19.92
C GLU A 107 0.78 24.04 21.28
N ALA A 108 0.67 22.73 21.40
CA ALA A 108 0.98 21.97 22.60
C ALA A 108 2.46 21.54 22.72
N GLY A 109 3.30 21.82 21.73
CA GLY A 109 4.69 21.33 21.68
C GLY A 109 4.82 19.82 21.47
N LEU A 110 3.78 19.16 20.94
CA LEU A 110 3.72 17.71 20.67
C LEU A 110 3.94 17.41 19.18
N CYS A 111 4.99 17.97 18.60
CA CYS A 111 5.28 17.90 17.18
C CYS A 111 6.02 16.62 16.75
N SER A 112 5.83 15.53 17.48
CA SER A 112 6.42 14.23 17.12
C SER A 112 5.45 13.09 17.34
N ILE A 113 5.66 11.99 16.58
CA ILE A 113 4.97 10.72 16.76
C ILE A 113 6.04 9.66 16.95
N ASN A 114 6.01 8.99 18.11
CA ASN A 114 6.97 7.93 18.48
C ASN A 114 8.45 8.34 18.26
N GLY A 115 8.76 9.63 18.52
CA GLY A 115 10.09 10.18 18.36
C GLY A 115 10.42 10.73 16.98
N VAL A 116 9.54 10.55 15.99
CA VAL A 116 9.71 11.13 14.64
C VAL A 116 9.05 12.49 14.56
N SER A 117 9.81 13.54 14.19
CA SER A 117 9.30 14.90 14.06
C SER A 117 8.31 15.05 12.90
N LEU A 118 7.21 15.76 13.16
CA LEU A 118 6.27 16.21 12.13
C LEU A 118 6.66 17.56 11.52
N GLU A 119 7.73 18.19 12.00
CA GLU A 119 8.17 19.51 11.56
C GLU A 119 9.32 19.43 10.55
N PRO A 120 9.32 20.27 9.53
CA PRO A 120 8.21 21.16 9.14
C PRO A 120 7.05 20.35 8.53
N LEU A 121 5.82 20.81 8.76
CA LEU A 121 4.61 20.08 8.33
C LEU A 121 4.53 19.85 6.82
N GLU A 122 5.03 20.81 6.04
CA GLU A 122 5.11 20.69 4.57
C GLU A 122 5.96 19.48 4.15
N ARG A 123 7.04 19.21 4.87
CA ARG A 123 7.89 18.02 4.62
C ARG A 123 7.16 16.73 4.99
N THR A 124 6.41 16.72 6.08
CA THR A 124 5.60 15.57 6.48
C THR A 124 4.53 15.26 5.42
N VAL A 125 3.85 16.27 4.90
CA VAL A 125 2.88 16.12 3.80
C VAL A 125 3.56 15.60 2.53
N GLU A 126 4.72 16.13 2.17
CA GLU A 126 5.46 15.68 0.99
C GLU A 126 5.95 14.23 1.13
N ASN A 127 6.45 13.85 2.29
CA ASN A 127 6.81 12.47 2.58
C ASN A 127 5.61 11.53 2.45
N GLY A 128 4.44 11.96 2.92
CA GLY A 128 3.18 11.23 2.76
C GLY A 128 2.80 11.03 1.29
N ARG A 129 2.97 12.04 0.43
CA ARG A 129 2.72 11.91 -1.03
C ARG A 129 3.66 10.88 -1.65
N ARG A 130 4.94 10.94 -1.34
CA ARG A 130 5.93 9.97 -1.82
C ARG A 130 5.62 8.54 -1.37
N LEU A 131 5.13 8.36 -0.13
CA LEU A 131 4.66 7.06 0.35
C LEU A 131 3.45 6.55 -0.42
N VAL A 132 2.47 7.41 -0.71
CA VAL A 132 1.29 7.04 -1.51
C VAL A 132 1.71 6.60 -2.91
N GLU A 133 2.60 7.34 -3.56
CA GLU A 133 3.14 7.00 -4.88
C GLU A 133 3.87 5.66 -4.85
N TYR A 134 4.75 5.45 -3.89
CA TYR A 134 5.49 4.20 -3.70
C TYR A 134 4.54 2.99 -3.53
N ARG A 135 3.54 3.09 -2.66
CA ARG A 135 2.55 2.01 -2.45
C ARG A 135 1.70 1.77 -3.70
N ALA A 136 1.33 2.82 -4.41
CA ALA A 136 0.60 2.70 -5.67
C ALA A 136 1.42 1.97 -6.74
N GLU A 137 2.71 2.25 -6.85
CA GLU A 137 3.62 1.59 -7.80
C GLU A 137 3.79 0.09 -7.49
N ILE A 138 4.05 -0.27 -6.23
CA ILE A 138 4.15 -1.67 -5.79
C ILE A 138 2.85 -2.42 -6.13
N THR A 139 1.72 -1.83 -5.77
CA THR A 139 0.41 -2.44 -6.01
C THR A 139 0.14 -2.63 -7.51
N ALA A 140 0.38 -1.60 -8.31
CA ALA A 140 0.20 -1.66 -9.76
C ALA A 140 1.11 -2.70 -10.41
N ARG A 141 2.35 -2.84 -9.95
CA ARG A 141 3.29 -3.87 -10.39
C ARG A 141 2.78 -5.26 -10.05
N ALA A 142 2.30 -5.48 -8.82
CA ALA A 142 1.74 -6.76 -8.39
C ALA A 142 0.49 -7.14 -9.20
N ILE A 143 -0.39 -6.18 -9.50
CA ILE A 143 -1.56 -6.39 -10.36
C ILE A 143 -1.13 -6.80 -11.77
N ARG A 144 -0.19 -6.08 -12.39
CA ARG A 144 0.30 -6.40 -13.73
C ARG A 144 0.95 -7.78 -13.76
N ALA A 145 1.72 -8.14 -12.73
CA ALA A 145 2.34 -9.46 -12.59
C ALA A 145 1.29 -10.58 -12.52
N ALA A 146 0.25 -10.41 -11.70
CA ALA A 146 -0.82 -11.38 -11.57
C ALA A 146 -1.57 -11.61 -12.88
N ILE A 147 -1.89 -10.54 -13.62
CA ILE A 147 -2.57 -10.62 -14.92
C ILE A 147 -1.65 -11.24 -15.99
N ALA A 148 -0.37 -10.86 -16.04
CA ALA A 148 0.59 -11.41 -16.98
C ALA A 148 0.83 -12.91 -16.73
N GLY A 149 0.98 -13.32 -15.48
CA GLY A 149 1.13 -14.74 -15.10
C GLY A 149 -0.05 -15.61 -15.55
N ARG A 150 -1.26 -15.10 -15.48
CA ARG A 150 -2.45 -15.76 -16.03
C ARG A 150 -2.36 -15.98 -17.54
N ARG A 151 -1.86 -15.00 -18.26
CA ARG A 151 -1.80 -14.98 -19.74
C ARG A 151 -0.55 -15.66 -20.30
N GLY A 152 0.36 -16.14 -19.44
CA GLY A 152 1.67 -16.66 -19.85
C GLY A 152 2.56 -15.63 -20.53
N ALA A 153 2.28 -14.34 -20.31
CA ALA A 153 3.06 -13.24 -20.87
C ALA A 153 4.27 -12.92 -19.99
N GLU A 154 5.40 -12.61 -20.59
CA GLU A 154 6.55 -12.05 -19.88
C GLU A 154 6.18 -10.68 -19.29
N LEU A 155 6.63 -10.43 -18.07
CA LEU A 155 6.50 -9.10 -17.45
C LEU A 155 7.34 -8.11 -18.27
N PRO A 156 6.82 -6.89 -18.53
CA PRO A 156 7.65 -5.85 -19.08
C PRO A 156 8.83 -5.59 -18.14
N PRO A 157 10.03 -5.30 -18.66
CA PRO A 157 11.18 -4.98 -17.82
C PRO A 157 10.83 -3.85 -16.87
N GLU A 158 11.31 -3.95 -15.63
CA GLU A 158 11.14 -2.88 -14.64
C GLU A 158 11.64 -1.56 -15.23
N ALA A 159 10.78 -0.57 -15.26
CA ALA A 159 11.24 0.79 -15.55
C ALA A 159 12.23 1.16 -14.44
N ASP A 160 13.47 1.41 -14.83
CA ASP A 160 14.51 1.82 -13.89
C ASP A 160 14.12 3.17 -13.28
N SER A 161 13.48 3.11 -12.13
CA SER A 161 13.04 4.29 -11.36
C SER A 161 14.23 5.08 -10.76
N ARG A 162 15.46 4.66 -11.04
CA ARG A 162 16.70 5.31 -10.60
C ARG A 162 17.24 6.39 -11.55
N GLY A 163 16.42 6.83 -12.50
CA GLY A 163 16.72 8.00 -13.32
C GLY A 163 16.44 9.30 -12.57
N GLY A 164 17.21 9.59 -11.53
CA GLY A 164 17.26 10.92 -10.96
C GLY A 164 17.74 11.93 -12.00
N PRO A 165 17.20 13.17 -12.04
CA PRO A 165 17.67 14.19 -12.95
C PRO A 165 19.14 14.50 -12.63
N GLY A 166 20.02 14.16 -13.54
CA GLY A 166 21.40 14.57 -13.49
C GLY A 166 21.49 16.08 -13.58
N ARG A 167 22.20 16.66 -12.60
CA ARG A 167 22.86 17.97 -12.46
C ARG A 167 22.18 19.20 -13.07
#